data_f5bfc3e8f35d4bcd1579a87f2604de3e
#
_entry.id   f5bfc3e8f35d4bcd1579a87f2604de3e
#
_cell.length_a   1.000
_cell.length_b   1.000
_cell.length_c   1.000
_cell.angle_alpha   90.00
_cell.angle_beta   90.00
_cell.angle_gamma   90.00
#
_symmetry.space_group_name_H-M   'P 1'
#
loop_
_entity.id
_entity.type
_entity.pdbx_description
1 polymer ?
#
loop_
_entity_poly.entity_id
_entity_poly.type
_entity_poly.pdbx_seq_one_letter_code
_entity_poly.pdbx_strand_id
1 'polypeptide(L)'
;MSDLTDDSIAVAGAGFGGLAAAAYLAAAGADVTVYERRTEVGGVAGRLTGEGFRFDTGPSWYLMPELFDRFFADFGREPSDYYDLERLDPNYRVFWEDGDRADVPNCEIG
;
A
#
# COMPACT_ATOMS: atom_id res chain seq x y z
N MET A 1 13.89 13.95 15.64
CA MET A 1 14.48 13.15 14.55
C MET A 1 15.83 13.75 14.23
N SER A 2 16.86 12.92 14.03
CA SER A 2 18.21 13.41 13.67
C SER A 2 18.16 14.11 12.31
N ASP A 3 18.97 15.13 12.15
CA ASP A 3 19.18 15.78 10.88
C ASP A 3 20.14 14.93 10.03
N LEU A 4 19.70 14.51 8.86
CA LEU A 4 20.46 13.67 7.92
C LEU A 4 20.88 14.42 6.64
N THR A 5 20.95 15.74 6.72
CA THR A 5 21.17 16.62 5.55
C THR A 5 22.47 16.31 4.78
N ASP A 6 23.47 15.77 5.45
CA ASP A 6 24.76 15.41 4.84
C ASP A 6 24.88 13.92 4.47
N ASP A 7 23.82 13.14 4.72
CA ASP A 7 23.84 11.70 4.47
C ASP A 7 23.27 11.36 3.10
N SER A 8 23.97 10.46 2.39
CA SER A 8 23.51 9.86 1.14
C SER A 8 23.17 8.39 1.40
N ILE A 9 21.91 8.03 1.22
CA ILE A 9 21.37 6.72 1.61
C ILE A 9 20.80 5.98 0.40
N ALA A 10 21.22 4.73 0.24
CA ALA A 10 20.67 3.82 -0.75
C ALA A 10 19.65 2.88 -0.09
N VAL A 11 18.45 2.81 -0.65
CA VAL A 11 17.39 1.88 -0.23
C VAL A 11 17.24 0.81 -1.30
N ALA A 12 17.43 -0.45 -0.94
CA ALA A 12 17.28 -1.58 -1.83
C ALA A 12 15.85 -2.12 -1.77
N GLY A 13 15.12 -1.96 -2.87
CA GLY A 13 13.74 -2.39 -3.03
C GLY A 13 12.70 -1.29 -2.82
N ALA A 14 11.74 -1.21 -3.74
CA ALA A 14 10.63 -0.25 -3.74
C ALA A 14 9.29 -0.92 -3.46
N GLY A 15 9.25 -1.82 -2.50
CA GLY A 15 8.04 -2.30 -1.85
C GLY A 15 7.55 -1.30 -0.78
N PHE A 16 6.48 -1.61 -0.06
CA PHE A 16 5.95 -0.71 0.97
C PHE A 16 7.00 -0.32 2.02
N GLY A 17 7.75 -1.29 2.53
CA GLY A 17 8.78 -1.02 3.54
C GLY A 17 9.89 -0.11 3.03
N GLY A 18 10.40 -0.39 1.82
CA GLY A 18 11.46 0.42 1.20
C GLY A 18 11.00 1.84 0.89
N LEU A 19 9.80 1.99 0.31
CA LEU A 19 9.23 3.30 0.00
C LEU A 19 8.92 4.12 1.27
N ALA A 20 8.38 3.48 2.31
CA ALA A 20 8.14 4.15 3.59
C ALA A 20 9.44 4.61 4.24
N ALA A 21 10.46 3.74 4.30
CA ALA A 21 11.77 4.10 4.82
C ALA A 21 12.39 5.27 4.04
N ALA A 22 12.35 5.21 2.71
CA ALA A 22 12.86 6.27 1.85
C ALA A 22 12.16 7.61 2.10
N ALA A 23 10.83 7.60 2.27
CA ALA A 23 10.06 8.80 2.55
C ALA A 23 10.46 9.44 3.88
N TYR A 24 10.57 8.67 4.96
CA TYR A 24 11.00 9.18 6.27
C TYR A 24 12.44 9.67 6.26
N LEU A 25 13.36 8.96 5.61
CA LEU A 25 14.75 9.38 5.48
C LEU A 25 14.89 10.69 4.69
N ALA A 26 14.17 10.80 3.59
CA ALA A 26 14.14 12.03 2.79
C ALA A 26 13.52 13.20 3.57
N ALA A 27 12.47 12.96 4.36
CA ALA A 27 11.89 13.98 5.23
C ALA A 27 12.84 14.42 6.36
N ALA A 28 13.77 13.55 6.77
CA ALA A 28 14.84 13.89 7.72
C ALA A 28 16.03 14.61 7.07
N GLY A 29 15.98 14.87 5.76
CA GLY A 29 16.97 15.65 5.02
C GLY A 29 17.97 14.84 4.19
N ALA A 30 17.97 13.50 4.28
CA ALA A 30 18.91 12.67 3.54
C ALA A 30 18.71 12.76 2.01
N ASP A 31 19.80 12.63 1.28
CA ASP A 31 19.76 12.35 -0.16
C ASP A 31 19.52 10.84 -0.37
N VAL A 32 18.28 10.48 -0.74
CA VAL A 32 17.86 9.09 -0.79
C VAL A 32 17.70 8.63 -2.23
N THR A 33 18.37 7.52 -2.55
CA THR A 33 18.18 6.81 -3.83
C THR A 33 17.57 5.43 -3.56
N VAL A 34 16.45 5.12 -4.23
CA VAL A 34 15.80 3.82 -4.17
C VAL A 34 16.17 3.00 -5.39
N TYR A 35 16.68 1.79 -5.17
CA TYR A 35 17.02 0.84 -6.23
C TYR A 35 15.99 -0.28 -6.28
N GLU A 36 15.26 -0.38 -7.39
CA GLU A 36 14.26 -1.43 -7.63
C GLU A 36 14.70 -2.28 -8.83
N ARG A 37 14.73 -3.60 -8.63
CA ARG A 37 15.12 -4.56 -9.70
C ARG A 37 14.05 -4.73 -10.77
N ARG A 38 12.79 -4.46 -10.47
CA ARG A 38 11.66 -4.56 -11.39
C ARG A 38 11.44 -3.22 -12.10
N THR A 39 10.67 -3.24 -13.17
CA THR A 39 10.30 -2.04 -13.92
C THR A 39 9.23 -1.19 -13.21
N GLU A 40 8.54 -1.77 -12.23
CA GLU A 40 7.50 -1.09 -11.46
C GLU A 40 7.79 -1.17 -9.96
N VAL A 41 7.39 -0.14 -9.23
CA VAL A 41 7.40 -0.10 -7.77
C VAL A 41 6.18 -0.80 -7.18
N GLY A 42 6.19 -1.07 -5.88
CA GLY A 42 5.05 -1.61 -5.15
C GLY A 42 5.31 -2.97 -4.49
N GLY A 43 6.32 -3.69 -4.92
CA GLY A 43 6.66 -5.01 -4.36
C GLY A 43 5.53 -6.02 -4.54
N VAL A 44 5.03 -6.57 -3.42
CA VAL A 44 3.90 -7.53 -3.44
C VAL A 44 2.57 -6.90 -3.82
N ALA A 45 2.41 -5.58 -3.66
CA ALA A 45 1.25 -4.82 -4.11
C ALA A 45 1.38 -4.42 -5.58
N GLY A 46 1.75 -5.38 -6.41
CA GLY A 46 1.93 -5.20 -7.84
C GLY A 46 0.64 -5.35 -8.63
N ARG A 47 0.77 -5.18 -9.93
CA ARG A 47 -0.33 -5.40 -10.88
C ARG A 47 0.16 -6.18 -12.09
N LEU A 48 -0.75 -6.94 -12.68
CA LEU A 48 -0.56 -7.61 -13.96
C LEU A 48 -1.51 -6.98 -14.98
N THR A 49 -0.99 -6.53 -16.10
CA THR A 49 -1.79 -5.97 -17.19
C THR A 49 -1.55 -6.75 -18.49
N GLY A 50 -2.59 -7.01 -19.23
CA GLY A 50 -2.52 -7.66 -20.53
C GLY A 50 -3.87 -7.67 -21.23
N GLU A 51 -3.88 -7.55 -22.54
CA GLU A 51 -5.07 -7.62 -23.41
C GLU A 51 -6.23 -6.71 -22.97
N GLY A 52 -5.92 -5.54 -22.39
CA GLY A 52 -6.91 -4.58 -21.88
C GLY A 52 -7.42 -4.86 -20.47
N PHE A 53 -6.94 -5.90 -19.81
CA PHE A 53 -7.28 -6.24 -18.42
C PHE A 53 -6.19 -5.84 -17.47
N ARG A 54 -6.60 -5.61 -16.22
CA ARG A 54 -5.71 -5.32 -15.09
C ARG A 54 -6.10 -6.15 -13.88
N PHE A 55 -5.13 -6.81 -13.28
CA PHE A 55 -5.29 -7.63 -12.07
C PHE A 55 -4.28 -7.18 -11.02
N ASP A 56 -4.75 -7.03 -9.79
CA ASP A 56 -3.87 -6.86 -8.64
C ASP A 56 -3.26 -8.21 -8.26
N THR A 57 -1.95 -8.24 -8.03
CA THR A 57 -1.21 -9.49 -7.76
C THR A 57 -0.90 -9.70 -6.29
N GLY A 58 -1.27 -8.79 -5.44
CA GLY A 58 -0.97 -8.81 -4.01
C GLY A 58 -2.22 -8.90 -3.15
N PRO A 59 -2.17 -8.29 -1.96
CA PRO A 59 -3.29 -8.27 -1.04
C PRO A 59 -4.53 -7.68 -1.68
N SER A 60 -5.67 -8.35 -1.49
CA SER A 60 -6.97 -7.89 -1.99
C SER A 60 -7.71 -7.01 -0.98
N TRP A 61 -7.28 -7.05 0.28
CA TRP A 61 -7.90 -6.30 1.37
C TRP A 61 -7.00 -5.18 1.85
N TYR A 62 -7.65 -4.05 2.13
CA TYR A 62 -7.00 -2.91 2.77
C TYR A 62 -7.05 -3.09 4.28
N LEU A 63 -5.96 -3.59 4.84
CA LEU A 63 -5.83 -3.86 6.27
C LEU A 63 -5.16 -2.70 6.99
N MET A 64 -5.52 -2.53 8.26
CA MET A 64 -4.92 -1.53 9.15
C MET A 64 -4.93 -0.10 8.56
N PRO A 65 -6.10 0.44 8.18
CA PRO A 65 -6.20 1.76 7.58
C PRO A 65 -5.56 2.85 8.44
N GLU A 66 -5.58 2.70 9.77
CA GLU A 66 -4.97 3.64 10.71
C GLU A 66 -3.45 3.80 10.55
N LEU A 67 -2.76 2.77 10.04
CA LEU A 67 -1.32 2.87 9.76
C LEU A 67 -1.06 3.72 8.52
N PHE A 68 -1.90 3.64 7.52
CA PHE A 68 -1.83 4.50 6.34
C PHE A 68 -2.19 5.94 6.69
N ASP A 69 -3.25 6.14 7.47
CA ASP A 69 -3.64 7.47 7.96
C ASP A 69 -2.48 8.13 8.70
N ARG A 70 -1.84 7.40 9.60
CA ARG A 70 -0.68 7.88 10.34
C ARG A 70 0.51 8.20 9.42
N PHE A 71 0.83 7.30 8.49
CA PHE A 71 1.92 7.52 7.54
C PHE A 71 1.72 8.82 6.76
N PHE A 72 0.55 9.01 6.15
CA PHE A 72 0.28 10.22 5.38
C PHE A 72 0.23 11.47 6.25
N ALA A 73 -0.31 11.37 7.48
CA ALA A 73 -0.36 12.49 8.43
C ALA A 73 1.05 12.97 8.85
N ASP A 74 2.03 12.07 8.96
CA ASP A 74 3.42 12.43 9.25
C ASP A 74 4.04 13.34 8.17
N PHE A 75 3.48 13.32 6.96
CA PHE A 75 3.86 14.19 5.84
C PHE A 75 2.87 15.33 5.58
N GLY A 76 1.91 15.56 6.49
CA GLY A 76 0.87 16.58 6.31
C GLY A 76 -0.12 16.28 5.20
N ARG A 77 -0.38 15.01 4.95
CA ARG A 77 -1.26 14.49 3.88
C ARG A 77 -2.31 13.55 4.46
N GLU A 78 -3.27 13.20 3.61
CA GLU A 78 -4.29 12.20 3.88
C GLU A 78 -4.28 11.14 2.76
N PRO A 79 -4.66 9.87 3.04
CA PRO A 79 -4.81 8.85 2.00
C PRO A 79 -5.72 9.28 0.84
N SER A 80 -6.79 10.02 1.15
CA SER A 80 -7.75 10.56 0.19
C SER A 80 -7.16 11.56 -0.81
N ASP A 81 -5.98 12.12 -0.54
CA ASP A 81 -5.24 12.94 -1.51
C ASP A 81 -4.71 12.11 -2.70
N TYR A 82 -4.63 10.79 -2.54
CA TYR A 82 -3.97 9.87 -3.48
C TYR A 82 -4.88 8.79 -4.04
N TYR A 83 -5.86 8.32 -3.25
CA TYR A 83 -6.78 7.26 -3.65
C TYR A 83 -8.08 7.30 -2.85
N ASP A 84 -9.14 6.76 -3.42
CA ASP A 84 -10.42 6.60 -2.78
C ASP A 84 -10.54 5.21 -2.17
N LEU A 85 -11.07 5.13 -0.95
CA LEU A 85 -11.42 3.88 -0.29
C LEU A 85 -12.92 3.74 -0.23
N GLU A 86 -13.40 2.58 -0.66
CA GLU A 86 -14.80 2.19 -0.54
C GLU A 86 -14.91 0.99 0.42
N ARG A 87 -15.74 1.15 1.44
CA ARG A 87 -16.06 0.04 2.34
C ARG A 87 -17.10 -0.85 1.69
N LEU A 88 -16.70 -2.09 1.42
CA LEU A 88 -17.58 -3.06 0.79
C LEU A 88 -18.54 -3.70 1.82
N ASP A 89 -19.81 -3.86 1.43
CA ASP A 89 -20.79 -4.63 2.16
C ASP A 89 -21.65 -5.44 1.15
N PRO A 90 -21.59 -6.79 1.16
CA PRO A 90 -20.79 -7.62 2.05
C PRO A 90 -19.29 -7.45 1.82
N ASN A 91 -18.47 -7.75 2.84
CA ASN A 91 -17.01 -7.68 2.77
C ASN A 91 -16.47 -8.58 1.66
N TYR A 92 -16.95 -9.83 1.61
CA TYR A 92 -16.72 -10.74 0.49
C TYR A 92 -17.85 -11.77 0.39
N ARG A 93 -17.89 -12.47 -0.73
CA ARG A 93 -18.89 -13.46 -1.05
C ARG A 93 -18.22 -14.78 -1.45
N VAL A 94 -18.68 -15.88 -0.87
CA VAL A 94 -18.22 -17.23 -1.20
C VAL A 94 -19.26 -17.91 -2.09
N PHE A 95 -18.80 -18.53 -3.15
CA PHE A 95 -19.63 -19.33 -4.06
C PHE A 95 -19.16 -20.77 -4.04
N TRP A 96 -20.08 -21.72 -3.92
CA TRP A 96 -19.81 -23.14 -4.02
C TRP A 96 -20.24 -23.71 -5.37
N GLU A 97 -19.69 -24.88 -5.71
CA GLU A 97 -19.98 -25.55 -7.02
C GLU A 97 -21.44 -25.96 -7.16
N ASP A 98 -22.15 -26.25 -6.07
CA ASP A 98 -23.58 -26.59 -6.06
C ASP A 98 -24.51 -25.38 -6.30
N GLY A 99 -23.93 -24.20 -6.40
CA GLY A 99 -24.65 -22.94 -6.63
C GLY A 99 -25.02 -22.19 -5.35
N ASP A 100 -24.69 -22.73 -4.19
CA ASP A 100 -24.87 -22.04 -2.93
C ASP A 100 -23.89 -20.86 -2.81
N ARG A 101 -24.28 -19.87 -2.04
CA ARG A 101 -23.43 -18.71 -1.74
C ARG A 101 -23.61 -18.22 -0.30
N ALA A 102 -22.57 -17.65 0.24
CA ALA A 102 -22.62 -16.95 1.52
C ALA A 102 -22.03 -15.55 1.38
N ASP A 103 -22.72 -14.58 1.92
CA ASP A 103 -22.26 -13.21 2.05
C ASP A 103 -21.65 -13.03 3.44
N VAL A 104 -20.41 -12.56 3.50
CA VAL A 104 -19.73 -12.29 4.77
C VAL A 104 -19.82 -10.80 5.06
N PRO A 105 -20.61 -10.41 6.08
CA PRO A 105 -20.77 -9.00 6.42
C PRO A 105 -19.51 -8.45 7.06
N ASN A 106 -19.40 -7.12 7.05
CA ASN A 106 -18.40 -6.44 7.84
C ASN A 106 -18.67 -6.67 9.33
N CYS A 107 -17.66 -7.16 10.05
CA CYS A 107 -17.68 -7.12 11.50
C CYS A 107 -17.24 -5.73 11.95
N GLU A 108 -18.10 -5.05 12.68
CA GLU A 108 -17.65 -3.93 13.50
C GLU A 108 -16.92 -4.54 14.71
N ILE A 109 -15.62 -4.38 14.74
CA ILE A 109 -14.84 -4.66 15.96
C ILE A 109 -15.12 -3.46 16.86
N GLY A 110 -15.98 -3.69 17.85
CA GLY A 110 -16.29 -2.72 18.88
C GLY A 110 -15.12 -2.46 19.84
#